data_11b6af7cfa018049f0def55fbe0505f7
#
_entry.id   11b6af7cfa018049f0def55fbe0505f7
#
_cell.length_a   1.000
_cell.length_b   1.000
_cell.length_c   1.000
_cell.angle_alpha   90.00
_cell.angle_beta   90.00
_cell.angle_gamma   90.00
#
_symmetry.space_group_name_H-M   'P 1'
#
loop_
_entity.id
_entity.type
_entity.pdbx_description
1 polymer ?
#
loop_
_entity_poly.entity_id
_entity_poly.type
_entity_poly.pdbx_seq_one_letter_code
_entity_poly.pdbx_strand_id
1 'polypeptide(L)'
;MAKLISSPSRVKAEGKLEKIIEEFIGAVNTGTQNVSIALMTSPAGWEEPGQTPEFDEYSVVIRGTLRAEGRDSVTEAGPGQAIFAARGEWVRYSTPGAEGAQYIAVCLPAFTPVTAHRDE
;
A
#
# COMPACT_ATOMS: atom_id res chain seq x y z
N MET A 1 18.26 12.31 17.83
CA MET A 1 19.31 11.64 17.02
C MET A 1 18.67 10.81 15.93
N ALA A 2 19.20 10.94 14.72
CA ALA A 2 18.71 10.13 13.60
C ALA A 2 19.10 8.66 13.77
N LYS A 3 18.23 7.76 13.31
CA LYS A 3 18.46 6.32 13.39
C LYS A 3 18.44 5.74 11.98
N LEU A 4 19.35 4.81 11.73
CA LEU A 4 19.39 4.07 10.48
C LEU A 4 18.43 2.87 10.58
N ILE A 5 17.57 2.72 9.58
CA ILE A 5 16.80 1.50 9.36
C ILE A 5 17.55 0.75 8.25
N SER A 6 18.37 -0.22 8.65
CA SER A 6 19.32 -0.85 7.72
C SER A 6 18.68 -1.77 6.69
N SER A 7 17.51 -2.31 6.99
CA SER A 7 16.79 -3.19 6.06
C SER A 7 15.31 -3.26 6.42
N PRO A 8 14.45 -3.53 5.43
CA PRO A 8 13.03 -3.74 5.70
C PRO A 8 12.73 -5.16 6.14
N SER A 9 11.52 -5.36 6.66
CA SER A 9 10.95 -6.69 6.85
C SER A 9 9.99 -6.97 5.71
N ARG A 10 10.04 -8.18 5.16
CA ARG A 10 9.08 -8.60 4.16
C ARG A 10 7.78 -9.00 4.84
N VAL A 11 6.69 -8.40 4.40
CA VAL A 11 5.35 -8.62 4.95
C VAL A 11 4.51 -9.36 3.91
N LYS A 12 3.66 -10.28 4.36
CA LYS A 12 2.79 -11.02 3.46
C LYS A 12 1.80 -10.08 2.78
N ALA A 13 1.69 -10.19 1.46
CA ALA A 13 0.71 -9.45 0.67
C ALA A 13 -0.52 -10.31 0.40
N GLU A 14 -1.67 -9.66 0.28
CA GLU A 14 -2.92 -10.28 -0.16
C GLU A 14 -3.09 -10.02 -1.66
N GLY A 15 -3.89 -10.86 -2.32
CA GLY A 15 -4.22 -10.67 -3.72
C GLY A 15 -3.92 -11.87 -4.59
N LYS A 16 -4.26 -11.75 -5.88
CA LYS A 16 -4.21 -12.87 -6.82
C LYS A 16 -2.80 -13.28 -7.24
N LEU A 17 -1.90 -12.31 -7.33
CA LEU A 17 -0.54 -12.53 -7.79
C LEU A 17 0.42 -12.12 -6.70
N GLU A 18 1.65 -12.61 -6.78
CA GLU A 18 2.66 -12.33 -5.78
C GLU A 18 3.12 -10.89 -5.86
N LYS A 19 2.84 -10.15 -4.79
CA LYS A 19 3.30 -8.79 -4.57
C LYS A 19 4.35 -8.81 -3.48
N ILE A 20 5.37 -7.98 -3.61
CA ILE A 20 6.42 -7.84 -2.60
C ILE A 20 6.16 -6.59 -1.78
N ILE A 21 6.03 -6.75 -0.47
CA ILE A 21 5.90 -5.66 0.49
C ILE A 21 7.13 -5.65 1.37
N GLU A 22 7.86 -4.54 1.34
CA GLU A 22 9.05 -4.34 2.16
C GLU A 22 8.79 -3.19 3.11
N GLU A 23 8.44 -3.52 4.35
CA GLU A 23 8.13 -2.53 5.37
C GLU A 23 9.41 -2.04 6.02
N PHE A 24 9.70 -0.76 5.88
CA PHE A 24 10.85 -0.13 6.53
C PHE A 24 10.51 0.32 7.94
N ILE A 25 9.37 0.98 8.09
CA ILE A 25 8.89 1.50 9.37
C ILE A 25 7.45 1.00 9.55
N GLY A 26 7.14 0.50 10.74
CA GLY A 26 5.80 0.02 11.03
C GLY A 26 5.79 -1.02 12.14
N ALA A 27 4.65 -1.68 12.30
CA ALA A 27 4.42 -2.62 13.40
C ALA A 27 5.39 -3.81 13.38
N VAL A 28 5.78 -4.28 12.21
CA VAL A 28 6.63 -5.48 12.07
C VAL A 28 8.11 -5.15 12.19
N ASN A 29 8.61 -4.22 11.37
CA ASN A 29 10.05 -3.98 11.29
C ASN A 29 10.61 -3.18 12.46
N THR A 30 9.90 -2.19 12.94
CA THR A 30 10.40 -1.28 13.97
C THR A 30 9.52 -1.19 15.21
N GLY A 31 8.36 -1.86 15.23
CA GLY A 31 7.41 -1.74 16.34
C GLY A 31 6.73 -0.39 16.41
N THR A 32 6.70 0.34 15.30
CA THR A 32 6.11 1.68 15.25
C THR A 32 4.61 1.58 15.01
N GLN A 33 3.83 2.27 15.83
CA GLN A 33 2.36 2.18 15.78
C GLN A 33 1.68 3.38 15.10
N ASN A 34 2.34 4.53 15.06
CA ASN A 34 1.72 5.75 14.54
C ASN A 34 1.87 5.95 13.03
N VAL A 35 2.78 5.23 12.39
CA VAL A 35 3.02 5.32 10.96
C VAL A 35 3.63 4.04 10.44
N SER A 36 3.29 3.67 9.20
CA SER A 36 4.05 2.65 8.47
C SER A 36 4.47 3.19 7.12
N ILE A 37 5.66 2.76 6.66
CA ILE A 37 6.25 3.16 5.38
C ILE A 37 6.81 1.90 4.74
N ALA A 38 6.29 1.56 3.56
CA ALA A 38 6.67 0.34 2.87
C ALA A 38 6.88 0.58 1.39
N LEU A 39 7.85 -0.13 0.82
CA LEU A 39 8.03 -0.18 -0.63
C LEU A 39 7.22 -1.36 -1.16
N MET A 40 6.33 -1.07 -2.08
CA MET A 40 5.46 -2.04 -2.73
C MET A 40 5.95 -2.31 -4.14
N THR A 41 6.10 -3.58 -4.49
CA THR A 41 6.41 -3.99 -5.86
C THR A 41 5.36 -4.98 -6.29
N SER A 42 4.49 -4.55 -7.20
CA SER A 42 3.33 -5.33 -7.64
C SER A 42 3.48 -5.71 -9.11
N PRO A 43 3.27 -6.98 -9.46
CA PRO A 43 3.38 -7.40 -10.86
C PRO A 43 2.19 -6.92 -11.70
N ALA A 44 2.32 -7.02 -13.01
CA ALA A 44 1.21 -6.75 -13.93
C ALA A 44 0.02 -7.65 -13.58
N GLY A 45 -1.16 -7.06 -13.53
CA GLY A 45 -2.39 -7.81 -13.25
C GLY A 45 -2.67 -8.13 -11.79
N TRP A 46 -1.85 -7.61 -10.87
CA TRP A 46 -2.12 -7.78 -9.45
C TRP A 46 -3.36 -6.98 -9.03
N GLU A 47 -4.17 -7.60 -8.17
CA GLU A 47 -5.25 -6.92 -7.48
C GLU A 47 -5.47 -7.56 -6.12
N GLU A 48 -5.92 -6.76 -5.16
CA GLU A 48 -6.24 -7.25 -3.82
C GLU A 48 -7.73 -7.12 -3.55
N PRO A 49 -8.25 -7.79 -2.48
CA PRO A 49 -9.61 -7.54 -2.05
C PRO A 49 -9.80 -6.07 -1.68
N GLY A 50 -11.02 -5.56 -1.82
CA GLY A 50 -11.36 -4.25 -1.31
C GLY A 50 -11.17 -4.20 0.20
N GLN A 51 -10.99 -3.00 0.74
CA GLN A 51 -10.80 -2.80 2.17
C GLN A 51 -11.43 -1.49 2.62
N THR A 52 -11.78 -1.42 3.90
CA THR A 52 -12.28 -0.20 4.53
C THR A 52 -11.40 0.09 5.75
N PRO A 53 -10.21 0.68 5.53
CA PRO A 53 -9.19 0.73 6.57
C PRO A 53 -9.49 1.76 7.66
N GLU A 54 -8.88 1.52 8.83
CA GLU A 54 -8.86 2.49 9.93
C GLU A 54 -7.67 3.45 9.85
N PHE A 55 -6.96 3.46 8.74
CA PHE A 55 -5.81 4.34 8.52
C PHE A 55 -5.97 5.15 7.25
N ASP A 56 -5.35 6.34 7.23
CA ASP A 56 -5.16 7.10 5.99
C ASP A 56 -3.99 6.47 5.25
N GLU A 57 -4.09 6.38 3.93
CA GLU A 57 -3.03 5.81 3.12
C GLU A 57 -2.62 6.76 2.00
N TYR A 58 -1.32 7.01 1.91
CA TYR A 58 -0.69 7.81 0.85
C TYR A 58 0.21 6.89 0.06
N SER A 59 0.00 6.83 -1.26
CA SER A 59 0.80 5.99 -2.14
C SER A 59 1.50 6.86 -3.16
N VAL A 60 2.83 6.89 -3.14
CA VAL A 60 3.65 7.68 -4.06
C VAL A 60 4.27 6.74 -5.09
N VAL A 61 3.90 6.91 -6.35
CA VAL A 61 4.30 5.98 -7.42
C VAL A 61 5.69 6.34 -7.94
N ILE A 62 6.55 5.32 -8.02
CA ILE A 62 7.91 5.43 -8.55
C ILE A 62 7.94 5.01 -10.03
N ARG A 63 7.31 3.90 -10.35
CA ARG A 63 7.19 3.42 -11.74
C ARG A 63 5.90 2.63 -11.93
N GLY A 64 5.48 2.50 -13.18
CA GLY A 64 4.24 1.80 -13.52
C GLY A 64 3.01 2.62 -13.17
N THR A 65 1.87 1.98 -13.03
CA THR A 65 0.59 2.63 -12.73
C THR A 65 -0.13 1.91 -11.61
N LEU A 66 -0.47 2.66 -10.56
CA LEU A 66 -1.30 2.18 -9.47
C LEU A 66 -2.74 2.65 -9.69
N ARG A 67 -3.68 1.72 -9.65
CA ARG A 67 -5.12 2.03 -9.72
C ARG A 67 -5.76 1.86 -8.35
N ALA A 68 -6.57 2.84 -7.96
CA ALA A 68 -7.39 2.77 -6.77
C ALA A 68 -8.85 2.94 -7.17
N GLU A 69 -9.66 1.91 -6.91
CA GLU A 69 -11.11 1.97 -7.12
C GLU A 69 -11.78 2.36 -5.82
N GLY A 70 -12.61 3.40 -5.87
CA GLY A 70 -13.53 3.74 -4.80
C GLY A 70 -14.93 3.25 -5.17
N ARG A 71 -15.93 3.56 -4.35
CA ARG A 71 -17.31 3.14 -4.64
C ARG A 71 -17.86 3.79 -5.91
N ASP A 72 -17.50 5.04 -6.17
CA ASP A 72 -18.04 5.82 -7.29
C ASP A 72 -16.97 6.35 -8.22
N SER A 73 -15.73 5.95 -8.06
CA SER A 73 -14.63 6.52 -8.84
C SER A 73 -13.48 5.54 -9.02
N VAL A 74 -12.71 5.80 -10.07
CA VAL A 74 -11.46 5.09 -10.32
C VAL A 74 -10.38 6.17 -10.49
N THR A 75 -9.30 6.02 -9.73
CA THR A 75 -8.17 6.94 -9.77
C THR A 75 -6.91 6.17 -10.15
N GLU A 76 -6.11 6.73 -11.06
CA GLU A 76 -4.83 6.14 -11.43
C GLU A 76 -3.71 7.14 -11.24
N ALA A 77 -2.57 6.64 -10.76
CA ALA A 77 -1.35 7.43 -10.60
C ALA A 77 -0.21 6.75 -11.33
N GLY A 78 0.53 7.54 -12.09
CA GLY A 78 1.79 7.12 -12.71
C GLY A 78 2.99 7.68 -11.95
N PRO A 79 4.21 7.49 -12.50
CA PRO A 79 5.44 7.93 -11.84
C PRO A 79 5.41 9.40 -11.47
N GLY A 80 5.81 9.72 -10.24
CA GLY A 80 5.82 11.09 -9.74
C GLY A 80 4.47 11.61 -9.27
N GLN A 81 3.45 10.75 -9.24
CA GLN A 81 2.12 11.09 -8.76
C GLN A 81 1.79 10.29 -7.50
N ALA A 82 0.77 10.72 -6.77
CA ALA A 82 0.37 10.07 -5.53
C ALA A 82 -1.14 9.92 -5.46
N ILE A 83 -1.59 8.91 -4.71
CA ILE A 83 -2.99 8.69 -4.38
C ILE A 83 -3.16 8.81 -2.87
N PHE A 84 -4.20 9.48 -2.43
CA PHE A 84 -4.61 9.54 -1.05
C PHE A 84 -5.96 8.84 -0.88
N ALA A 85 -6.03 7.91 0.07
CA ALA A 85 -7.26 7.25 0.46
C ALA A 85 -7.50 7.50 1.95
N ALA A 86 -8.63 8.13 2.28
CA ALA A 86 -8.94 8.48 3.66
C ALA A 86 -9.44 7.26 4.43
N ARG A 87 -9.15 7.21 5.72
CA ARG A 87 -9.68 6.16 6.61
C ARG A 87 -11.19 6.12 6.54
N GLY A 88 -11.74 4.92 6.65
CA GLY A 88 -13.18 4.72 6.62
C GLY A 88 -13.80 4.66 5.23
N GLU A 89 -13.03 4.94 4.18
CA GLU A 89 -13.50 4.83 2.80
C GLU A 89 -13.10 3.48 2.21
N TRP A 90 -14.04 2.86 1.50
CA TRP A 90 -13.74 1.62 0.79
C TRP A 90 -12.84 1.91 -0.40
N VAL A 91 -11.79 1.10 -0.57
CA VAL A 91 -10.83 1.22 -1.67
C VAL A 91 -10.34 -0.16 -2.09
N ARG A 92 -10.11 -0.33 -3.40
CA ARG A 92 -9.46 -1.55 -3.91
C ARG A 92 -8.31 -1.14 -4.82
N TYR A 93 -7.11 -1.61 -4.49
CA TYR A 93 -5.91 -1.31 -5.28
C TYR A 93 -5.63 -2.41 -6.28
N SER A 94 -5.08 -2.03 -7.44
CA SER A 94 -4.65 -2.94 -8.48
C SER A 94 -3.57 -2.33 -9.34
N THR A 95 -2.85 -3.18 -10.07
CA THR A 95 -1.80 -2.74 -11.00
C THR A 95 -2.00 -3.44 -12.35
N PRO A 96 -3.06 -3.05 -13.10
CA PRO A 96 -3.44 -3.75 -14.32
C PRO A 96 -2.52 -3.51 -15.51
N GLY A 97 -1.67 -2.48 -15.45
CA GLY A 97 -0.76 -2.17 -16.55
C GLY A 97 0.32 -3.21 -16.75
N ALA A 98 0.89 -3.25 -17.97
CA ALA A 98 1.89 -4.25 -18.35
C ALA A 98 3.16 -4.21 -17.50
N GLU A 99 3.47 -3.06 -16.89
CA GLU A 99 4.67 -2.88 -16.05
C GLU A 99 4.40 -3.13 -14.57
N GLY A 100 3.15 -3.40 -14.18
CA GLY A 100 2.79 -3.42 -12.78
C GLY A 100 3.01 -2.05 -12.14
N ALA A 101 3.49 -1.99 -10.91
CA ALA A 101 3.85 -0.73 -10.28
C ALA A 101 4.82 -0.93 -9.13
N GLN A 102 5.63 0.09 -8.89
CA GLN A 102 6.43 0.22 -7.69
C GLN A 102 6.08 1.55 -7.02
N TYR A 103 5.77 1.51 -5.74
CA TYR A 103 5.31 2.70 -5.02
C TYR A 103 5.63 2.61 -3.53
N ILE A 104 5.71 3.78 -2.89
CA ILE A 104 5.85 3.88 -1.44
C ILE A 104 4.46 4.09 -0.86
N ALA A 105 4.05 3.24 0.07
CA ALA A 105 2.79 3.38 0.79
C ALA A 105 3.05 3.83 2.23
N VAL A 106 2.38 4.90 2.64
CA VAL A 106 2.46 5.43 3.99
C VAL A 106 1.08 5.34 4.62
N CYS A 107 0.99 4.68 5.77
CA CYS A 107 -0.26 4.55 6.52
C CYS A 107 -0.16 5.26 7.87
N LEU A 108 -1.21 5.98 8.23
CA LEU A 108 -1.34 6.72 9.49
C LEU A 108 -2.70 6.42 10.13
N PRO A 109 -2.75 5.69 11.27
CA PRO A 109 -1.67 4.99 11.94
C PRO A 109 -1.09 3.84 11.11
N ALA A 110 -0.09 3.15 11.66
CA ALA A 110 0.60 2.08 10.95
C ALA A 110 -0.36 0.98 10.48
N PHE A 111 -0.10 0.45 9.29
CA PHE A 111 -0.85 -0.68 8.76
C PHE A 111 -0.76 -1.89 9.70
N THR A 112 -1.91 -2.55 9.90
CA THR A 112 -1.98 -3.91 10.45
C THR A 112 -3.04 -4.69 9.67
N PRO A 113 -2.92 -6.01 9.58
CA PRO A 113 -3.95 -6.80 8.88
C PRO A 113 -5.35 -6.64 9.48
N VAL A 114 -5.43 -6.47 10.80
CA VAL A 114 -6.71 -6.30 11.50
C VAL A 114 -7.38 -4.99 11.13
N THR A 115 -6.63 -3.90 11.10
CA THR A 115 -7.18 -2.56 10.85
C THR A 115 -7.43 -2.27 9.38
N ALA A 116 -6.95 -3.12 8.47
CA ALA A 116 -7.22 -2.97 7.04
C ALA A 116 -8.68 -3.29 6.69
N HIS A 117 -9.35 -4.17 7.44
CA HIS A 117 -10.73 -4.58 7.20
C HIS A 117 -10.99 -4.98 5.76
N ARG A 118 -10.25 -5.99 5.32
CA ARG A 118 -10.39 -6.51 3.96
C ARG A 118 -11.72 -7.23 3.78
N ASP A 119 -12.30 -7.10 2.60
CA ASP A 119 -13.48 -7.85 2.22
C ASP A 119 -13.15 -9.35 2.16
N GLU A 120 -14.13 -10.15 2.42
CA GLU A 120 -13.99 -11.60 2.35
C GLU A 120 -14.03 -12.11 0.92
#